data_d8b6217bd67892d83fd5b5084e41629a
#
_entry.id   d8b6217bd67892d83fd5b5084e41629a
#
_cell.length_a   1.000
_cell.length_b   1.000
_cell.length_c   1.000
_cell.angle_alpha   90.00
_cell.angle_beta   90.00
_cell.angle_gamma   90.00
#
_symmetry.space_group_name_H-M   'P 1'
#
loop_
_entity.id
_entity.type
_entity.pdbx_description
1 polymer ?
#
loop_
_entity_poly.entity_id
_entity_poly.type
_entity_poly.pdbx_seq_one_letter_code
_entity_poly.pdbx_strand_id
1 'polypeptide(L)'
;MSKETDRIKTIQIRVEEEATPSFCLAKWQHVTMYLQTGETHSCYHPQPHKIPLHELAENPSALHNTWEKKMERKQMLAGERPSGCQYCWNVEDMGDDYISDRHIRNGSIFTEERFDQALNGPWDQNINPEYLEINFGNECNFKCGYCHPKYSSTFHSE
;
A
#
# COMPACT_ATOMS: atom_id res chain seq x y z
N MET A 1 -4.06 -4.62 27.06
CA MET A 1 -4.05 -4.25 25.63
C MET A 1 -5.32 -3.47 25.31
N SER A 2 -5.33 -2.59 24.30
CA SER A 2 -6.56 -1.88 23.93
C SER A 2 -7.48 -2.79 23.13
N LYS A 3 -8.80 -2.52 23.14
CA LYS A 3 -9.77 -3.25 22.29
C LYS A 3 -9.40 -3.21 20.79
N GLU A 4 -8.76 -2.13 20.37
CA GLU A 4 -8.30 -1.98 18.98
C GLU A 4 -7.12 -2.91 18.66
N THR A 5 -6.16 -3.04 19.57
CA THR A 5 -5.03 -3.97 19.43
C THR A 5 -5.52 -5.43 19.33
N ASP A 6 -6.51 -5.79 20.15
CA ASP A 6 -7.08 -7.14 20.14
C ASP A 6 -7.82 -7.41 18.81
N ARG A 7 -8.55 -6.43 18.31
CA ARG A 7 -9.20 -6.52 16.99
C ARG A 7 -8.19 -6.70 15.85
N ILE A 8 -7.12 -5.91 15.84
CA ILE A 8 -6.05 -6.02 14.82
C ILE A 8 -5.44 -7.41 14.84
N LYS A 9 -5.09 -7.93 16.02
CA LYS A 9 -4.53 -9.28 16.17
C LYS A 9 -5.49 -10.36 15.69
N THR A 10 -6.78 -10.25 16.03
CA THR A 10 -7.80 -11.23 15.59
C THR A 10 -7.92 -11.26 14.07
N ILE A 11 -7.97 -10.08 13.43
CA ILE A 11 -8.05 -9.99 11.97
C ILE A 11 -6.76 -10.52 11.34
N GLN A 12 -5.59 -10.23 11.92
CA GLN A 12 -4.32 -10.70 11.40
C GLN A 12 -4.22 -12.22 11.41
N ILE A 13 -4.57 -12.87 12.53
CA ILE A 13 -4.60 -14.35 12.63
C ILE A 13 -5.49 -14.92 11.52
N ARG A 14 -6.68 -14.39 11.36
CA ARG A 14 -7.62 -14.84 10.33
C ARG A 14 -7.06 -14.67 8.92
N VAL A 15 -6.45 -13.52 8.61
CA VAL A 15 -5.85 -13.23 7.31
C VAL A 15 -4.71 -14.22 7.00
N GLU A 16 -3.91 -14.56 7.99
CA GLU A 16 -2.78 -15.50 7.83
C GLU A 16 -3.26 -16.94 7.65
N GLU A 17 -4.32 -17.34 8.35
CA GLU A 17 -4.90 -18.68 8.24
C GLU A 17 -5.67 -18.89 6.92
N GLU A 18 -6.43 -17.91 6.49
CA GLU A 18 -7.29 -18.03 5.30
C GLU A 18 -6.59 -17.64 3.99
N ALA A 19 -5.60 -16.74 4.03
CA ALA A 19 -4.81 -16.33 2.87
C ALA A 19 -3.35 -16.82 3.01
N THR A 20 -2.45 -15.94 3.42
CA THR A 20 -1.03 -16.25 3.63
C THR A 20 -0.41 -15.34 4.69
N PRO A 21 0.71 -15.74 5.33
CA PRO A 21 1.43 -14.90 6.29
C PRO A 21 1.95 -13.58 5.71
N SER A 22 2.09 -13.45 4.39
CA SER A 22 2.55 -12.22 3.73
C SER A 22 1.43 -11.35 3.19
N PHE A 23 0.18 -11.78 3.27
CA PHE A 23 -0.96 -11.07 2.70
C PHE A 23 -1.16 -9.68 3.34
N CYS A 24 -1.41 -8.66 2.51
CA CYS A 24 -1.68 -7.30 2.94
C CYS A 24 -2.79 -6.68 2.11
N LEU A 25 -3.96 -6.46 2.69
CA LEU A 25 -5.13 -5.92 2.00
C LEU A 25 -4.88 -4.50 1.43
N ALA A 26 -3.94 -3.74 2.03
CA ALA A 26 -3.55 -2.44 1.49
C ALA A 26 -2.94 -2.51 0.08
N LYS A 27 -2.39 -3.66 -0.35
CA LYS A 27 -1.93 -3.84 -1.74
C LYS A 27 -3.07 -3.80 -2.75
N TRP A 28 -4.27 -4.12 -2.34
CA TRP A 28 -5.48 -4.04 -3.16
C TRP A 28 -6.22 -2.71 -2.97
N GLN A 29 -6.28 -2.20 -1.75
CA GLN A 29 -7.22 -1.15 -1.36
C GLN A 29 -6.62 0.24 -1.18
N HIS A 30 -5.28 0.38 -1.16
CA HIS A 30 -4.61 1.67 -0.99
C HIS A 30 -3.84 2.08 -2.23
N VAL A 31 -3.88 3.38 -2.53
CA VAL A 31 -3.03 4.00 -3.54
C VAL A 31 -2.61 5.40 -3.13
N THR A 32 -1.34 5.68 -3.30
CA THR A 32 -0.79 7.04 -3.32
C THR A 32 -0.27 7.32 -4.72
N MET A 33 -0.62 8.47 -5.28
CA MET A 33 -0.21 8.93 -6.60
C MET A 33 0.50 10.27 -6.52
N TYR A 34 1.63 10.39 -7.18
CA TYR A 34 2.38 11.63 -7.38
C TYR A 34 2.21 12.08 -8.83
N LEU A 35 1.23 12.94 -9.09
CA LEU A 35 0.89 13.34 -10.46
C LEU A 35 2.00 14.15 -11.14
N GLN A 36 2.75 14.92 -10.35
CA GLN A 36 3.87 15.70 -10.86
C GLN A 36 4.99 14.83 -11.44
N THR A 37 5.22 13.66 -10.86
CA THR A 37 6.28 12.73 -11.28
C THR A 37 5.76 11.52 -12.04
N GLY A 38 4.43 11.30 -12.05
CA GLY A 38 3.82 10.12 -12.66
C GLY A 38 4.18 8.83 -11.92
N GLU A 39 4.26 8.89 -10.61
CA GLU A 39 4.63 7.77 -9.74
C GLU A 39 3.45 7.33 -8.86
N THR A 40 3.48 6.06 -8.46
CA THR A 40 2.46 5.48 -7.58
C THR A 40 3.06 4.44 -6.63
N HIS A 41 2.39 4.17 -5.53
CA HIS A 41 2.63 3.04 -4.64
C HIS A 41 1.35 2.64 -3.88
N SER A 42 1.37 1.49 -3.17
CA SER A 42 0.16 0.94 -2.55
C SER A 42 -0.09 1.40 -1.12
N CYS A 43 0.95 1.81 -0.39
CA CYS A 43 0.85 2.35 0.97
C CYS A 43 2.05 3.27 1.21
N TYR A 44 2.30 3.70 2.46
CA TYR A 44 3.33 4.71 2.74
C TYR A 44 4.79 4.20 2.68
N HIS A 45 5.02 2.90 2.67
CA HIS A 45 6.36 2.32 2.86
C HIS A 45 7.07 1.89 1.58
N PRO A 46 6.42 1.32 0.55
CA PRO A 46 7.09 0.99 -0.70
C PRO A 46 7.65 2.23 -1.39
N GLN A 47 8.80 2.08 -2.03
CA GLN A 47 9.30 3.14 -2.90
C GLN A 47 8.30 3.36 -4.05
N PRO A 48 8.00 4.62 -4.39
CA PRO A 48 7.18 4.92 -5.55
C PRO A 48 7.84 4.40 -6.83
N HIS A 49 7.05 3.87 -7.74
CA HIS A 49 7.47 3.47 -9.08
C HIS A 49 6.71 4.26 -10.15
N LYS A 50 7.30 4.41 -11.31
CA LYS A 50 6.66 5.07 -12.46
C LYS A 50 5.45 4.27 -12.92
N ILE A 51 4.38 4.98 -13.28
CA ILE A 51 3.25 4.40 -14.00
C ILE A 51 3.66 4.34 -15.47
N PRO A 52 3.83 3.14 -16.07
CA PRO A 52 4.22 3.04 -17.46
C PRO A 52 3.12 3.57 -18.40
N LEU A 53 3.46 4.51 -19.27
CA LEU A 53 2.47 5.15 -20.17
C LEU A 53 1.78 4.15 -21.10
N HIS A 54 2.47 3.09 -21.51
CA HIS A 54 1.87 2.05 -22.34
C HIS A 54 0.81 1.25 -21.55
N GLU A 55 1.05 0.93 -20.26
CA GLU A 55 0.03 0.28 -19.42
C GLU A 55 -1.19 1.18 -19.28
N LEU A 56 -0.99 2.48 -19.06
CA LEU A 56 -2.07 3.43 -18.91
C LEU A 56 -2.89 3.60 -20.18
N ALA A 57 -2.24 3.55 -21.35
CA ALA A 57 -2.92 3.62 -22.65
C ALA A 57 -3.83 2.41 -22.92
N GLU A 58 -3.42 1.23 -22.46
CA GLU A 58 -4.19 -0.01 -22.62
C GLU A 58 -5.22 -0.20 -21.49
N ASN A 59 -4.89 0.25 -20.29
CA ASN A 59 -5.71 0.08 -19.09
C ASN A 59 -5.70 1.36 -18.23
N PRO A 60 -6.73 2.22 -18.31
CA PRO A 60 -6.81 3.42 -17.46
C PRO A 60 -6.74 3.13 -15.96
N SER A 61 -7.11 1.93 -15.53
CA SER A 61 -6.98 1.49 -14.13
C SER A 61 -5.53 1.28 -13.69
N ALA A 62 -4.54 1.33 -14.60
CA ALA A 62 -3.12 1.25 -14.27
C ALA A 62 -2.61 2.43 -13.43
N LEU A 63 -3.39 3.49 -13.23
CA LEU A 63 -3.12 4.50 -12.19
C LEU A 63 -2.96 3.88 -10.80
N HIS A 64 -3.75 2.87 -10.51
CA HIS A 64 -3.67 2.08 -9.27
C HIS A 64 -3.21 0.63 -9.52
N ASN A 65 -3.58 0.05 -10.66
CA ASN A 65 -3.37 -1.36 -10.97
C ASN A 65 -2.23 -1.55 -11.98
N THR A 66 -1.04 -0.98 -11.69
CA THR A 66 0.16 -1.24 -12.50
C THR A 66 0.53 -2.73 -12.45
N TRP A 67 1.20 -3.21 -13.48
CA TRP A 67 1.72 -4.58 -13.51
C TRP A 67 2.61 -4.88 -12.31
N GLU A 68 3.44 -3.93 -11.88
CA GLU A 68 4.29 -4.06 -10.70
C GLU A 68 3.46 -4.36 -9.44
N LYS A 69 2.40 -3.59 -9.18
CA LYS A 69 1.51 -3.83 -8.03
C LYS A 69 0.78 -5.17 -8.12
N LYS A 70 0.36 -5.56 -9.31
CA LYS A 70 -0.28 -6.86 -9.56
C LYS A 70 0.69 -8.01 -9.28
N MET A 71 1.96 -7.89 -9.66
CA MET A 71 2.98 -8.88 -9.35
C MET A 71 3.22 -8.99 -7.83
N GLU A 72 3.26 -7.87 -7.11
CA GLU A 72 3.36 -7.90 -5.64
C GLU A 72 2.14 -8.58 -4.98
N ARG A 73 0.92 -8.36 -5.50
CA ARG A 73 -0.28 -9.09 -5.06
C ARG A 73 -0.15 -10.58 -5.29
N LYS A 74 0.31 -10.99 -6.47
CA LYS A 74 0.59 -12.39 -6.80
C LYS A 74 1.58 -13.02 -5.84
N GLN A 75 2.68 -12.35 -5.54
CA GLN A 75 3.67 -12.80 -4.57
C GLN A 75 3.05 -13.00 -3.19
N MET A 76 2.27 -12.03 -2.71
CA MET A 76 1.58 -12.15 -1.42
C MET A 76 0.59 -13.31 -1.37
N LEU A 77 -0.17 -13.56 -2.43
CA LEU A 77 -1.06 -14.72 -2.52
C LEU A 77 -0.30 -16.06 -2.58
N ALA A 78 0.95 -16.06 -3.03
CA ALA A 78 1.84 -17.22 -3.00
C ALA A 78 2.62 -17.39 -1.67
N GLY A 79 2.39 -16.52 -0.69
CA GLY A 79 3.10 -16.52 0.59
C GLY A 79 4.51 -15.90 0.51
N GLU A 80 4.86 -15.30 -0.62
CA GLU A 80 6.15 -14.64 -0.79
C GLU A 80 6.10 -13.22 -0.19
N ARG A 81 7.25 -12.70 0.22
CA ARG A 81 7.43 -11.36 0.79
C ARG A 81 7.94 -10.38 -0.29
N PRO A 82 7.08 -9.54 -0.90
CA PRO A 82 7.53 -8.53 -1.86
C PRO A 82 8.58 -7.60 -1.25
N SER A 83 9.64 -7.31 -2.00
CA SER A 83 10.75 -6.47 -1.54
C SER A 83 10.33 -5.03 -1.22
N GLY A 84 9.31 -4.51 -1.90
CA GLY A 84 8.74 -3.21 -1.62
C GLY A 84 8.13 -3.05 -0.21
N CYS A 85 7.85 -4.17 0.48
CA CYS A 85 7.26 -4.17 1.82
C CYS A 85 8.29 -4.39 2.95
N GLN A 86 9.58 -4.21 2.68
CA GLN A 86 10.67 -4.51 3.63
C GLN A 86 10.50 -3.82 4.99
N TYR A 87 9.89 -2.63 5.03
CA TYR A 87 9.60 -1.96 6.29
C TYR A 87 8.76 -2.83 7.24
N CYS A 88 7.67 -3.41 6.74
CA CYS A 88 6.81 -4.28 7.54
C CYS A 88 7.52 -5.58 7.93
N TRP A 89 8.25 -6.18 6.99
CA TRP A 89 9.01 -7.41 7.25
C TRP A 89 10.06 -7.21 8.34
N ASN A 90 10.78 -6.09 8.33
CA ASN A 90 11.76 -5.79 9.37
C ASN A 90 11.12 -5.67 10.76
N VAL A 91 9.90 -5.13 10.85
CA VAL A 91 9.17 -5.04 12.12
C VAL A 91 8.73 -6.43 12.58
N GLU A 92 8.17 -7.23 11.68
CA GLU A 92 7.66 -8.57 11.99
C GLU A 92 8.78 -9.56 12.33
N ASP A 93 9.95 -9.43 11.72
CA ASP A 93 11.12 -10.25 12.00
C ASP A 93 11.76 -9.98 13.38
N MET A 94 11.31 -8.92 14.08
CA MET A 94 11.70 -8.68 15.49
C MET A 94 10.98 -9.60 16.49
N GLY A 95 9.88 -10.25 16.08
CA GLY A 95 9.14 -11.22 16.88
C GLY A 95 7.64 -10.95 16.94
N ASP A 96 6.89 -11.92 17.46
CA ASP A 96 5.41 -11.95 17.45
C ASP A 96 4.72 -10.85 18.27
N ASP A 97 5.47 -10.17 19.14
CA ASP A 97 4.94 -9.05 19.92
C ASP A 97 4.87 -7.73 19.12
N TYR A 98 5.52 -7.68 17.97
CA TYR A 98 5.58 -6.48 17.14
C TYR A 98 4.46 -6.45 16.11
N ILE A 99 3.77 -5.32 16.02
CA ILE A 99 2.68 -5.08 15.08
C ILE A 99 3.18 -4.16 13.98
N SER A 100 3.29 -4.66 12.77
CA SER A 100 3.65 -3.86 11.60
C SER A 100 2.48 -3.01 11.08
N ASP A 101 2.78 -2.02 10.24
CA ASP A 101 1.74 -1.25 9.55
C ASP A 101 0.84 -2.14 8.68
N ARG A 102 1.35 -3.25 8.15
CA ARG A 102 0.55 -4.22 7.41
C ARG A 102 -0.59 -4.79 8.27
N HIS A 103 -0.31 -5.15 9.51
CA HIS A 103 -1.30 -5.65 10.46
C HIS A 103 -2.34 -4.57 10.79
N ILE A 104 -1.89 -3.34 11.05
CA ILE A 104 -2.75 -2.20 11.32
C ILE A 104 -3.66 -1.90 10.13
N ARG A 105 -3.11 -1.91 8.91
CA ARG A 105 -3.87 -1.67 7.68
C ARG A 105 -4.88 -2.78 7.42
N ASN A 106 -4.50 -4.04 7.53
CA ASN A 106 -5.44 -5.14 7.45
C ASN A 106 -6.61 -4.90 8.43
N GLY A 107 -6.32 -4.62 9.70
CA GLY A 107 -7.35 -4.34 10.70
C GLY A 107 -8.25 -3.15 10.36
N SER A 108 -7.71 -2.07 9.81
CA SER A 108 -8.47 -0.84 9.57
C SER A 108 -9.40 -0.90 8.37
N ILE A 109 -9.02 -1.64 7.31
CA ILE A 109 -9.76 -1.69 6.03
C ILE A 109 -10.48 -3.02 5.78
N PHE A 110 -10.36 -3.96 6.73
CA PHE A 110 -10.97 -5.28 6.60
C PHE A 110 -12.50 -5.20 6.52
N THR A 111 -13.03 -5.78 5.45
CA THR A 111 -14.42 -6.23 5.33
C THR A 111 -14.40 -7.59 4.65
N GLU A 112 -15.42 -8.41 4.90
CA GLU A 112 -15.56 -9.73 4.27
C GLU A 112 -15.51 -9.62 2.74
N GLU A 113 -16.22 -8.66 2.18
CA GLU A 113 -16.28 -8.42 0.73
C GLU A 113 -14.91 -8.10 0.13
N ARG A 114 -14.16 -7.20 0.76
CA ARG A 114 -12.82 -6.80 0.28
C ARG A 114 -11.82 -7.93 0.40
N PHE A 115 -11.90 -8.68 1.49
CA PHE A 115 -11.03 -9.81 1.72
C PHE A 115 -11.31 -10.93 0.73
N ASP A 116 -12.58 -11.29 0.53
CA ASP A 116 -12.99 -12.28 -0.45
C ASP A 116 -12.60 -11.88 -1.88
N GLN A 117 -12.82 -10.62 -2.27
CA GLN A 117 -12.42 -10.11 -3.57
C GLN A 117 -10.90 -10.22 -3.78
N ALA A 118 -10.09 -9.91 -2.77
CA ALA A 118 -8.65 -9.97 -2.85
C ALA A 118 -8.11 -11.41 -2.87
N LEU A 119 -8.73 -12.32 -2.11
CA LEU A 119 -8.30 -13.70 -1.96
C LEU A 119 -8.74 -14.58 -3.12
N ASN A 120 -10.01 -14.50 -3.51
CA ASN A 120 -10.65 -15.40 -4.47
C ASN A 120 -10.79 -14.82 -5.88
N GLY A 121 -10.55 -13.51 -6.05
CA GLY A 121 -10.50 -12.88 -7.35
C GLY A 121 -9.21 -13.18 -8.12
N PRO A 122 -9.18 -12.95 -9.45
CA PRO A 122 -7.95 -13.05 -10.23
C PRO A 122 -6.86 -12.13 -9.66
N TRP A 123 -5.64 -12.64 -9.49
CA TRP A 123 -4.53 -11.85 -8.91
C TRP A 123 -4.21 -10.57 -9.71
N ASP A 124 -4.48 -10.57 -10.99
CA ASP A 124 -4.24 -9.48 -11.94
C ASP A 124 -5.48 -8.60 -12.18
N GLN A 125 -6.58 -8.82 -11.44
CA GLN A 125 -7.78 -8.02 -11.56
C GLN A 125 -7.53 -6.54 -11.28
N ASN A 126 -8.32 -5.69 -11.92
CA ASN A 126 -8.37 -4.28 -11.58
C ASN A 126 -9.28 -4.07 -10.36
N ILE A 127 -8.75 -3.43 -9.33
CA ILE A 127 -9.47 -3.11 -8.08
C ILE A 127 -9.60 -1.58 -7.99
N ASN A 128 -10.74 -1.10 -7.58
CA ASN A 128 -10.90 0.29 -7.17
C ASN A 128 -10.41 0.43 -5.72
N PRO A 129 -9.53 1.41 -5.43
CA PRO A 129 -9.00 1.58 -4.09
C PRO A 129 -10.06 2.16 -3.15
N GLU A 130 -10.01 1.76 -1.89
CA GLU A 130 -10.79 2.35 -0.80
C GLU A 130 -10.12 3.63 -0.26
N TYR A 131 -8.80 3.63 -0.24
CA TYR A 131 -8.01 4.78 0.20
C TYR A 131 -7.21 5.34 -0.98
N LEU A 132 -7.44 6.61 -1.26
CA LEU A 132 -6.81 7.34 -2.35
C LEU A 132 -6.12 8.59 -1.81
N GLU A 133 -4.80 8.66 -1.97
CA GLU A 133 -4.00 9.84 -1.71
C GLU A 133 -3.44 10.37 -3.03
N ILE A 134 -3.68 11.64 -3.34
CA ILE A 134 -3.20 12.27 -4.57
C ILE A 134 -2.33 13.48 -4.21
N ASN A 135 -1.08 13.43 -4.62
CA ASN A 135 -0.17 14.57 -4.59
C ASN A 135 -0.17 15.23 -5.97
N PHE A 136 -0.81 16.38 -6.07
CA PHE A 136 -0.93 17.14 -7.34
C PHE A 136 0.36 17.88 -7.70
N GLY A 137 1.17 18.26 -6.72
CA GLY A 137 2.40 19.00 -6.91
C GLY A 137 3.06 19.36 -5.59
N ASN A 138 4.17 20.10 -5.67
CA ASN A 138 4.89 20.57 -4.49
C ASN A 138 4.81 22.08 -4.29
N GLU A 139 3.91 22.75 -4.99
CA GLU A 139 3.70 24.20 -4.82
C GLU A 139 3.18 24.49 -3.42
N CYS A 140 3.97 25.22 -2.65
CA CYS A 140 3.65 25.56 -1.26
C CYS A 140 4.28 26.91 -0.91
N ASN A 141 3.57 27.72 -0.16
CA ASN A 141 4.03 29.02 0.34
C ASN A 141 4.47 29.00 1.82
N PHE A 142 4.49 27.79 2.44
CA PHE A 142 4.91 27.62 3.83
C PHE A 142 6.30 27.02 3.93
N LYS A 143 7.03 27.39 4.99
CA LYS A 143 8.33 26.79 5.41
C LYS A 143 8.16 26.07 6.76
N CYS A 144 7.41 24.98 6.78
CA CYS A 144 7.23 24.19 7.99
C CYS A 144 8.53 23.48 8.39
N GLY A 145 8.93 23.58 9.67
CA GLY A 145 10.19 23.03 10.14
C GLY A 145 10.36 21.50 10.03
N TYR A 146 9.28 20.79 9.76
CA TYR A 146 9.25 19.34 9.49
C TYR A 146 9.07 18.98 8.01
N CYS A 147 9.05 19.98 7.12
CA CYS A 147 8.84 19.75 5.68
C CYS A 147 10.17 19.52 4.95
N HIS A 148 10.10 18.88 3.80
CA HIS A 148 11.24 18.54 2.98
C HIS A 148 11.12 19.17 1.58
N PRO A 149 12.24 19.57 0.91
CA PRO A 149 12.22 20.15 -0.43
C PRO A 149 11.42 19.34 -1.48
N LYS A 150 11.39 18.02 -1.36
CA LYS A 150 10.59 17.15 -2.22
C LYS A 150 9.10 17.50 -2.19
N TYR A 151 8.60 18.02 -1.06
CA TYR A 151 7.17 18.27 -0.82
C TYR A 151 6.80 19.75 -0.77
N SER A 152 7.80 20.66 -0.91
CA SER A 152 7.53 22.10 -0.87
C SER A 152 8.50 22.87 -1.77
N SER A 153 7.97 23.56 -2.76
CA SER A 153 8.71 24.43 -3.68
C SER A 153 9.42 25.58 -2.99
N THR A 154 8.91 26.03 -1.84
CA THR A 154 9.53 27.13 -1.06
C THR A 154 10.95 26.79 -0.58
N PHE A 155 11.29 25.51 -0.41
CA PHE A 155 12.65 25.08 -0.06
C PHE A 155 13.61 25.01 -1.27
N HIS A 156 13.13 25.14 -2.50
CA HIS A 156 13.97 25.18 -3.71
C HIS A 156 14.44 26.58 -4.09
N SER A 157 13.89 27.61 -3.47
CA SER A 157 14.15 29.02 -3.82
C SER A 157 15.28 29.69 -3.00
N GLU A 158 16.13 28.89 -2.36
CA GLU A 158 17.32 29.38 -1.61
C GLU A 158 18.62 28.90 -2.21
#